data_8603d2debfa6e9f39deeb091d0948145
#
_entry.id   8603d2debfa6e9f39deeb091d0948145
#
_cell.length_a   1.000
_cell.length_b   1.000
_cell.length_c   1.000
_cell.angle_alpha   90.00
_cell.angle_beta   90.00
_cell.angle_gamma   90.00
#
_symmetry.space_group_name_H-M   'P 1'
#
loop_
_entity.id
_entity.type
_entity.pdbx_description
1 polymer ?
#
loop_
_entity_poly.entity_id
_entity_poly.type
_entity_poly.pdbx_seq_one_letter_code
_entity_poly.pdbx_strand_id
1 'polypeptide(L)'
;MTQPCIITVAITGSVPKKEDNPAVPVTVAEQIESTHEAFEAGAAIVHVHVRDEAQLPASDPAKFEAFQNGVRKHCPGMIVQFSTGGRGRASEERGGMLYLRPDMASLATGSVNFPNMIYENHPELVDDLAQRMLEYGIKPEVEVFDLAMLYTAHRMAEAGMIRKPVHVQFVFGLKNALPPRREILEFEVAQLKALMPDATWTAAGIGRSQLEMNRWTLEMGGHCRTGLEDNIRFDKSRLAASNAELVARVAGLCAAYGRHPATPDEARRILSMAGQTAVA
;
A
#
# COMPACT_ATOMS: atom_id res chain seq x y z
N MET A 1 -9.62 -1.14 -26.08
CA MET A 1 -8.40 -1.03 -25.25
C MET A 1 -8.69 -1.64 -23.89
N THR A 2 -7.75 -2.43 -23.33
CA THR A 2 -7.86 -2.99 -21.97
C THR A 2 -7.71 -1.88 -20.92
N GLN A 3 -8.35 -2.06 -19.76
CA GLN A 3 -8.24 -1.07 -18.67
C GLN A 3 -6.98 -1.33 -17.82
N PRO A 4 -6.21 -0.28 -17.44
CA PRO A 4 -5.04 -0.45 -16.62
C PRO A 4 -5.41 -0.83 -15.17
N CYS A 5 -4.64 -1.73 -14.56
CA CYS A 5 -4.71 -2.11 -13.15
C CYS A 5 -3.41 -1.74 -12.46
N ILE A 6 -3.43 -0.83 -11.53
CA ILE A 6 -2.26 -0.55 -10.69
C ILE A 6 -1.99 -1.79 -9.83
N ILE A 7 -0.73 -2.23 -9.81
CA ILE A 7 -0.25 -3.28 -8.90
C ILE A 7 0.70 -2.61 -7.92
N THR A 8 0.30 -2.58 -6.65
CA THR A 8 1.14 -2.16 -5.54
C THR A 8 1.84 -3.37 -4.95
N VAL A 9 3.17 -3.33 -4.87
CA VAL A 9 3.94 -4.35 -4.16
C VAL A 9 4.29 -3.89 -2.76
N ALA A 10 3.85 -4.63 -1.74
CA ALA A 10 4.20 -4.42 -0.33
C ALA A 10 5.29 -5.42 0.06
N ILE A 11 6.54 -4.93 0.09
CA ILE A 11 7.71 -5.81 0.02
C ILE A 11 8.13 -6.46 1.33
N THR A 12 7.97 -5.76 2.47
CA THR A 12 8.59 -6.17 3.75
C THR A 12 7.60 -6.20 4.92
N GLY A 13 6.81 -5.12 5.07
CA GLY A 13 5.92 -4.94 6.20
C GLY A 13 6.60 -4.83 7.56
N SER A 14 5.80 -5.00 8.62
CA SER A 14 6.26 -4.93 10.00
C SER A 14 6.27 -6.29 10.72
N VAL A 15 5.75 -7.35 10.12
CA VAL A 15 5.55 -8.65 10.77
C VAL A 15 6.47 -9.73 10.21
N PRO A 16 6.49 -10.05 8.90
CA PRO A 16 7.27 -11.17 8.38
C PRO A 16 8.77 -10.96 8.60
N LYS A 17 9.47 -12.04 8.90
CA LYS A 17 10.92 -12.08 9.06
C LYS A 17 11.54 -13.11 8.12
N LYS A 18 12.87 -13.09 7.99
CA LYS A 18 13.60 -14.09 7.20
C LYS A 18 13.42 -15.52 7.72
N GLU A 19 13.14 -15.71 9.00
CA GLU A 19 12.81 -17.02 9.58
C GLU A 19 11.46 -17.57 9.10
N ASP A 20 10.50 -16.70 8.78
CA ASP A 20 9.19 -17.07 8.25
C ASP A 20 9.25 -17.38 6.74
N ASN A 21 10.02 -16.57 6.02
CA ASN A 21 10.34 -16.77 4.61
C ASN A 21 11.68 -16.08 4.27
N PRO A 22 12.72 -16.80 3.85
CA PRO A 22 14.03 -16.23 3.53
C PRO A 22 14.01 -15.15 2.44
N ALA A 23 12.96 -15.11 1.61
CA ALA A 23 12.77 -14.11 0.55
C ALA A 23 12.29 -12.74 1.07
N VAL A 24 11.94 -12.60 2.35
CA VAL A 24 11.55 -11.30 2.92
C VAL A 24 12.76 -10.36 2.91
N PRO A 25 12.71 -9.22 2.17
CA PRO A 25 13.81 -8.28 2.13
C PRO A 25 13.83 -7.43 3.39
N VAL A 26 14.94 -7.41 4.12
CA VAL A 26 15.07 -6.70 5.41
C VAL A 26 16.01 -5.51 5.31
N THR A 27 17.18 -5.70 4.69
CA THR A 27 18.13 -4.61 4.47
C THR A 27 17.69 -3.70 3.33
N VAL A 28 18.13 -2.45 3.35
CA VAL A 28 17.81 -1.49 2.27
C VAL A 28 18.25 -2.02 0.90
N ALA A 29 19.40 -2.67 0.83
CA ALA A 29 19.90 -3.25 -0.43
C ALA A 29 18.98 -4.38 -0.93
N GLU A 30 18.56 -5.29 -0.07
CA GLU A 30 17.59 -6.35 -0.43
C GLU A 30 16.23 -5.77 -0.82
N GLN A 31 15.79 -4.69 -0.14
CA GLN A 31 14.53 -4.02 -0.46
C GLN A 31 14.56 -3.37 -1.84
N ILE A 32 15.69 -2.73 -2.22
CA ILE A 32 15.88 -2.14 -3.55
C ILE A 32 15.88 -3.23 -4.62
N GLU A 33 16.63 -4.32 -4.41
CA GLU A 33 16.70 -5.46 -5.33
C GLU A 33 15.31 -6.07 -5.54
N SER A 34 14.63 -6.41 -4.44
CA SER A 34 13.28 -6.99 -4.49
C SER A 34 12.25 -6.06 -5.13
N THR A 35 12.42 -4.75 -4.96
CA THR A 35 11.58 -3.74 -5.64
C THR A 35 11.84 -3.72 -7.13
N HIS A 36 13.09 -3.78 -7.55
CA HIS A 36 13.46 -3.81 -8.96
C HIS A 36 12.91 -5.05 -9.66
N GLU A 37 13.07 -6.23 -9.07
CA GLU A 37 12.46 -7.46 -9.61
C GLU A 37 10.93 -7.35 -9.72
N ALA A 38 10.27 -6.77 -8.71
CA ALA A 38 8.81 -6.57 -8.72
C ALA A 38 8.38 -5.53 -9.76
N PHE A 39 9.18 -4.48 -9.99
CA PHE A 39 8.97 -3.48 -11.04
C PHE A 39 9.00 -4.13 -12.43
N GLU A 40 10.02 -4.94 -12.71
CA GLU A 40 10.12 -5.70 -13.97
C GLU A 40 8.95 -6.71 -14.14
N ALA A 41 8.39 -7.22 -13.04
CA ALA A 41 7.22 -8.08 -13.05
C ALA A 41 5.87 -7.33 -13.24
N GLY A 42 5.88 -5.98 -13.25
CA GLY A 42 4.72 -5.15 -13.54
C GLY A 42 4.12 -4.38 -12.35
N ALA A 43 4.84 -4.22 -11.24
CA ALA A 43 4.42 -3.34 -10.16
C ALA A 43 4.67 -1.87 -10.53
N ALA A 44 3.66 -1.01 -10.31
CA ALA A 44 3.77 0.44 -10.56
C ALA A 44 4.01 1.24 -9.26
N ILE A 45 3.67 0.68 -8.11
CA ILE A 45 3.85 1.29 -6.78
C ILE A 45 4.59 0.31 -5.89
N VAL A 46 5.55 0.81 -5.10
CA VAL A 46 6.15 0.07 -3.99
C VAL A 46 5.74 0.67 -2.66
N HIS A 47 5.21 -0.17 -1.76
CA HIS A 47 4.96 0.15 -0.36
C HIS A 47 6.11 -0.39 0.50
N VAL A 48 6.74 0.48 1.29
CA VAL A 48 7.93 0.12 2.06
C VAL A 48 7.81 0.43 3.55
N HIS A 49 8.27 -0.53 4.34
CA HIS A 49 8.67 -0.39 5.73
C HIS A 49 10.17 -0.63 5.84
N VAL A 50 10.91 0.23 6.52
CA VAL A 50 12.31 -0.04 6.83
C VAL A 50 12.44 -0.80 8.14
N ARG A 51 13.52 -1.55 8.29
CA ARG A 51 13.82 -2.40 9.45
C ARG A 51 15.16 -2.02 10.05
N ASP A 52 15.31 -2.26 11.36
CA ASP A 52 16.60 -2.18 12.01
C ASP A 52 17.43 -3.47 11.81
N GLU A 53 18.60 -3.52 12.45
CA GLU A 53 19.53 -4.66 12.37
C GLU A 53 18.97 -5.92 13.05
N ALA A 54 18.01 -5.78 13.97
CA ALA A 54 17.30 -6.87 14.63
C ALA A 54 16.04 -7.30 13.84
N GLN A 55 15.84 -6.77 12.61
CA GLN A 55 14.67 -6.99 11.77
C GLN A 55 13.36 -6.44 12.37
N LEU A 56 13.45 -5.52 13.33
CA LEU A 56 12.28 -4.86 13.90
C LEU A 56 11.88 -3.63 13.05
N PRO A 57 10.58 -3.25 13.05
CA PRO A 57 10.14 -2.03 12.36
C PRO A 57 10.90 -0.80 12.86
N ALA A 58 11.35 0.05 11.95
CA ALA A 58 12.09 1.26 12.26
C ALA A 58 11.46 2.49 11.58
N SER A 59 11.78 3.68 12.13
CA SER A 59 11.38 4.97 11.58
C SER A 59 12.58 5.79 11.10
N ASP A 60 13.71 5.15 10.84
CA ASP A 60 14.97 5.79 10.44
C ASP A 60 14.86 6.49 9.09
N PRO A 61 14.88 7.84 9.04
CA PRO A 61 14.77 8.57 7.78
C PRO A 61 15.91 8.28 6.80
N ALA A 62 17.12 8.00 7.28
CA ALA A 62 18.26 7.70 6.42
C ALA A 62 18.06 6.40 5.63
N LYS A 63 17.41 5.39 6.23
CA LYS A 63 17.05 4.15 5.53
C LYS A 63 15.96 4.39 4.48
N PHE A 64 14.95 5.22 4.79
CA PHE A 64 13.92 5.62 3.82
C PHE A 64 14.51 6.40 2.64
N GLU A 65 15.42 7.35 2.91
CA GLU A 65 16.10 8.12 1.88
C GLU A 65 16.96 7.23 0.97
N ALA A 66 17.77 6.35 1.56
CA ALA A 66 18.61 5.41 0.81
C ALA A 66 17.75 4.48 -0.06
N PHE A 67 16.62 3.98 0.46
CA PHE A 67 15.67 3.18 -0.30
C PHE A 67 15.07 3.98 -1.47
N GLN A 68 14.53 5.16 -1.21
CA GLN A 68 13.92 6.02 -2.23
C GLN A 68 14.90 6.34 -3.35
N ASN A 69 16.15 6.71 -3.02
CA ASN A 69 17.19 7.00 -3.99
C ASN A 69 17.54 5.77 -4.83
N GLY A 70 17.62 4.60 -4.21
CA GLY A 70 17.84 3.33 -4.91
C GLY A 70 16.70 2.99 -5.88
N VAL A 71 15.45 3.13 -5.46
CA VAL A 71 14.29 2.88 -6.33
C VAL A 71 14.25 3.88 -7.50
N ARG A 72 14.48 5.17 -7.26
CA ARG A 72 14.54 6.18 -8.33
C ARG A 72 15.61 5.86 -9.36
N LYS A 73 16.75 5.31 -8.93
CA LYS A 73 17.87 4.93 -9.81
C LYS A 73 17.56 3.69 -10.66
N HIS A 74 16.93 2.67 -10.07
CA HIS A 74 16.79 1.36 -10.70
C HIS A 74 15.39 1.07 -11.26
N CYS A 75 14.37 1.79 -10.81
CA CYS A 75 12.97 1.60 -11.20
C CYS A 75 12.37 2.93 -11.71
N PRO A 76 12.78 3.40 -12.92
CA PRO A 76 12.42 4.74 -13.40
C PRO A 76 10.91 4.95 -13.47
N GLY A 77 10.43 6.02 -12.83
CA GLY A 77 9.01 6.39 -12.77
C GLY A 77 8.17 5.65 -11.74
N MET A 78 8.67 4.57 -11.13
CA MET A 78 7.93 3.83 -10.10
C MET A 78 7.51 4.76 -8.95
N ILE A 79 6.28 4.62 -8.48
CA ILE A 79 5.73 5.40 -7.37
C ILE A 79 6.24 4.81 -6.05
N VAL A 80 6.89 5.64 -5.25
CA VAL A 80 7.39 5.24 -3.92
C VAL A 80 6.39 5.67 -2.85
N GLN A 81 5.89 4.71 -2.09
CA GLN A 81 4.98 4.92 -0.98
C GLN A 81 5.62 4.53 0.34
N PHE A 82 5.75 5.49 1.26
CA PHE A 82 6.24 5.24 2.62
C PHE A 82 5.12 4.82 3.55
N SER A 83 5.36 3.81 4.36
CA SER A 83 4.46 3.43 5.44
C SER A 83 4.59 4.39 6.62
N THR A 84 3.47 4.97 7.05
CA THR A 84 3.35 5.66 8.34
C THR A 84 2.82 4.75 9.45
N GLY A 85 2.75 3.44 9.21
CA GLY A 85 2.21 2.46 10.16
C GLY A 85 2.89 2.49 11.52
N GLY A 86 2.12 2.28 12.59
CA GLY A 86 2.57 2.42 13.98
C GLY A 86 3.02 1.14 14.67
N ARG A 87 2.96 -0.03 14.00
CA ARG A 87 3.37 -1.28 14.66
C ARG A 87 4.85 -1.23 15.05
N GLY A 88 5.13 -1.37 16.36
CA GLY A 88 6.50 -1.34 16.91
C GLY A 88 7.18 0.03 16.88
N ARG A 89 6.40 1.12 16.64
CA ARG A 89 6.88 2.50 16.60
C ARG A 89 6.06 3.40 17.51
N ALA A 90 6.70 4.36 18.16
CA ALA A 90 6.01 5.39 18.91
C ALA A 90 5.22 6.33 18.00
N SER A 91 4.10 6.87 18.47
CA SER A 91 3.26 7.77 17.68
C SER A 91 4.02 9.02 17.21
N GLU A 92 4.92 9.53 18.03
CA GLU A 92 5.75 10.70 17.76
C GLU A 92 6.77 10.50 16.64
N GLU A 93 7.18 9.25 16.39
CA GLU A 93 8.12 8.90 15.32
C GLU A 93 7.43 8.72 13.95
N ARG A 94 6.10 8.57 13.97
CA ARG A 94 5.34 8.35 12.74
C ARG A 94 5.29 9.62 11.91
N GLY A 95 5.57 9.47 10.61
CA GLY A 95 5.63 10.60 9.69
C GLY A 95 6.92 11.41 9.75
N GLY A 96 7.89 11.08 10.63
CA GLY A 96 9.17 11.78 10.72
C GLY A 96 9.98 11.77 9.41
N MET A 97 9.73 10.82 8.51
CA MET A 97 10.38 10.70 7.19
C MET A 97 9.62 11.42 6.04
N LEU A 98 8.46 12.02 6.30
CA LEU A 98 7.64 12.63 5.24
C LEU A 98 8.30 13.86 4.61
N TYR A 99 9.24 14.52 5.29
CA TYR A 99 10.02 15.62 4.72
C TYR A 99 10.88 15.19 3.51
N LEU A 100 11.14 13.88 3.34
CA LEU A 100 11.82 13.30 2.18
C LEU A 100 10.93 13.32 0.92
N ARG A 101 9.65 13.70 1.05
CA ARG A 101 8.68 13.85 -0.03
C ARG A 101 8.59 12.60 -0.91
N PRO A 102 8.22 11.42 -0.37
CA PRO A 102 7.84 10.30 -1.21
C PRO A 102 6.63 10.68 -2.09
N ASP A 103 6.40 9.93 -3.15
CA ASP A 103 5.25 10.17 -4.02
C ASP A 103 3.92 9.96 -3.27
N MET A 104 3.87 8.93 -2.43
CA MET A 104 2.72 8.55 -1.61
C MET A 104 3.14 8.20 -0.19
N ALA A 105 2.17 8.21 0.73
CA ALA A 105 2.32 7.63 2.06
C ALA A 105 0.99 7.05 2.54
N SER A 106 1.03 6.00 3.37
CA SER A 106 -0.18 5.42 3.94
C SER A 106 -0.77 6.33 5.04
N LEU A 107 -2.11 6.37 5.13
CA LEU A 107 -2.85 7.15 6.13
C LEU A 107 -4.04 6.32 6.63
N ALA A 108 -3.87 5.66 7.79
CA ALA A 108 -4.98 4.99 8.46
C ALA A 108 -5.86 6.04 9.17
N THR A 109 -7.15 6.08 8.86
CA THR A 109 -8.08 7.11 9.32
C THR A 109 -8.86 6.75 10.59
N GLY A 110 -8.32 5.82 11.38
CA GLY A 110 -8.87 5.41 12.67
C GLY A 110 -8.08 4.28 13.32
N SER A 111 -8.29 4.07 14.61
CA SER A 111 -7.68 2.98 15.37
C SER A 111 -8.41 1.66 15.13
N VAL A 112 -7.68 0.55 15.14
CA VAL A 112 -8.23 -0.79 14.98
C VAL A 112 -7.53 -1.80 15.90
N ASN A 113 -8.29 -2.77 16.41
CA ASN A 113 -7.74 -3.85 17.20
C ASN A 113 -7.09 -4.91 16.29
N PHE A 114 -5.77 -4.91 16.20
CA PHE A 114 -5.04 -6.02 15.60
C PHE A 114 -5.03 -7.24 16.56
N PRO A 115 -4.67 -8.44 16.08
CA PRO A 115 -4.76 -9.64 16.91
C PRO A 115 -4.09 -9.55 18.28
N ASN A 116 -2.96 -8.84 18.38
CA ASN A 116 -2.10 -8.80 19.56
C ASN A 116 -1.80 -7.39 20.06
N MET A 117 -2.40 -6.35 19.46
CA MET A 117 -2.20 -4.96 19.85
C MET A 117 -3.30 -4.06 19.32
N ILE A 118 -3.46 -2.89 19.90
CA ILE A 118 -4.22 -1.82 19.28
C ILE A 118 -3.30 -1.13 18.25
N TYR A 119 -3.76 -1.02 17.00
CA TYR A 119 -3.16 -0.13 16.02
C TYR A 119 -3.76 1.26 16.23
N GLU A 120 -3.06 2.06 17.02
CA GLU A 120 -3.52 3.39 17.44
C GLU A 120 -3.38 4.40 16.31
N ASN A 121 -4.45 5.11 16.03
CA ASN A 121 -4.53 6.24 15.12
C ASN A 121 -5.47 7.25 15.74
N HIS A 122 -4.97 8.00 16.73
CA HIS A 122 -5.71 9.08 17.37
C HIS A 122 -6.04 10.19 16.37
N PRO A 123 -7.19 10.87 16.51
CA PRO A 123 -7.59 11.92 15.58
C PRO A 123 -6.50 12.98 15.34
N GLU A 124 -5.84 13.45 16.39
CA GLU A 124 -4.78 14.46 16.27
C GLU A 124 -3.57 13.95 15.47
N LEU A 125 -3.21 12.67 15.60
CA LEU A 125 -2.14 12.06 14.81
C LEU A 125 -2.55 11.93 13.34
N VAL A 126 -3.78 11.52 13.07
CA VAL A 126 -4.31 11.40 11.71
C VAL A 126 -4.32 12.76 11.02
N ASP A 127 -4.77 13.79 11.73
CA ASP A 127 -4.80 15.17 11.24
C ASP A 127 -3.39 15.71 10.97
N ASP A 128 -2.43 15.50 11.89
CA ASP A 128 -1.02 15.89 11.70
C ASP A 128 -0.38 15.21 10.49
N LEU A 129 -0.55 13.89 10.35
CA LEU A 129 -0.04 13.15 9.19
C LEU A 129 -0.65 13.65 7.87
N ALA A 130 -1.97 13.87 7.84
CA ALA A 130 -2.67 14.38 6.67
C ALA A 130 -2.18 15.79 6.30
N GLN A 131 -2.02 16.68 7.28
CA GLN A 131 -1.51 18.02 7.08
C GLN A 131 -0.08 18.01 6.51
N ARG A 132 0.82 17.22 7.09
CA ARG A 132 2.20 17.08 6.55
C ARG A 132 2.21 16.53 5.13
N MET A 133 1.37 15.53 4.83
CA MET A 133 1.24 15.03 3.46
C MET A 133 0.78 16.13 2.50
N LEU A 134 -0.19 16.95 2.93
CA LEU A 134 -0.69 18.07 2.14
C LEU A 134 0.40 19.12 1.88
N GLU A 135 1.16 19.50 2.93
CA GLU A 135 2.25 20.48 2.86
C GLU A 135 3.40 20.01 1.97
N TYR A 136 3.78 18.74 2.07
CA TYR A 136 4.88 18.17 1.26
C TYR A 136 4.43 17.72 -0.13
N GLY A 137 3.15 17.82 -0.46
CA GLY A 137 2.61 17.43 -1.75
C GLY A 137 2.54 15.90 -1.95
N ILE A 138 2.53 15.13 -0.86
CA ILE A 138 2.46 13.68 -0.85
C ILE A 138 1.01 13.24 -1.06
N LYS A 139 0.77 12.23 -1.91
CA LYS A 139 -0.54 11.63 -2.11
C LYS A 139 -0.83 10.62 -0.99
N PRO A 140 -1.85 10.80 -0.14
CA PRO A 140 -2.25 9.76 0.81
C PRO A 140 -2.83 8.53 0.10
N GLU A 141 -2.44 7.32 0.52
CA GLU A 141 -3.26 6.13 0.39
C GLU A 141 -4.00 5.91 1.71
N VAL A 142 -5.32 6.11 1.67
CA VAL A 142 -6.15 5.99 2.88
C VAL A 142 -6.39 4.52 3.18
N GLU A 143 -5.81 4.01 4.28
CA GLU A 143 -6.02 2.64 4.72
C GLU A 143 -7.31 2.51 5.53
N VAL A 144 -8.20 1.63 5.08
CA VAL A 144 -9.52 1.37 5.67
C VAL A 144 -9.58 -0.07 6.16
N PHE A 145 -9.71 -0.25 7.47
CA PHE A 145 -9.82 -1.54 8.15
C PHE A 145 -11.25 -1.82 8.64
N ASP A 146 -12.09 -0.80 8.63
CA ASP A 146 -13.52 -0.87 8.92
C ASP A 146 -14.28 0.27 8.25
N LEU A 147 -15.62 0.18 8.22
CA LEU A 147 -16.47 1.15 7.55
C LEU A 147 -16.36 2.56 8.14
N ALA A 148 -16.18 2.72 9.46
CA ALA A 148 -16.08 4.06 10.08
C ALA A 148 -14.87 4.85 9.57
N MET A 149 -13.78 4.16 9.23
CA MET A 149 -12.59 4.78 8.64
C MET A 149 -12.87 5.37 7.26
N LEU A 150 -13.71 4.72 6.44
CA LEU A 150 -14.13 5.26 5.15
C LEU A 150 -14.90 6.58 5.29
N TYR A 151 -15.81 6.64 6.27
CA TYR A 151 -16.56 7.87 6.55
C TYR A 151 -15.67 8.99 7.14
N THR A 152 -14.65 8.64 7.92
CA THR A 152 -13.64 9.59 8.39
C THR A 152 -12.84 10.16 7.21
N ALA A 153 -12.36 9.30 6.30
CA ALA A 153 -11.67 9.74 5.09
C ALA A 153 -12.53 10.69 4.24
N HIS A 154 -13.83 10.40 4.09
CA HIS A 154 -14.76 11.28 3.40
C HIS A 154 -14.84 12.65 4.07
N ARG A 155 -15.05 12.72 5.41
CA ARG A 155 -15.10 13.99 6.14
C ARG A 155 -13.80 14.80 6.00
N MET A 156 -12.64 14.13 6.07
CA MET A 156 -11.32 14.76 5.89
C MET A 156 -11.15 15.31 4.46
N ALA A 157 -11.65 14.60 3.45
CA ALA A 157 -11.62 15.07 2.06
C ALA A 157 -12.54 16.28 1.84
N GLU A 158 -13.75 16.26 2.43
CA GLU A 158 -14.65 17.43 2.38
C GLU A 158 -14.09 18.66 3.11
N ALA A 159 -13.34 18.45 4.20
CA ALA A 159 -12.62 19.49 4.92
C ALA A 159 -11.33 19.99 4.22
N GLY A 160 -10.95 19.40 3.07
CA GLY A 160 -9.75 19.76 2.34
C GLY A 160 -8.43 19.24 2.95
N MET A 161 -8.49 18.36 3.95
CA MET A 161 -7.32 17.75 4.58
C MET A 161 -6.70 16.65 3.72
N ILE A 162 -7.49 16.04 2.84
CA ILE A 162 -7.04 15.05 1.84
C ILE A 162 -7.41 15.58 0.45
N ARG A 163 -6.42 15.68 -0.45
CA ARG A 163 -6.65 16.12 -1.84
C ARG A 163 -7.49 15.10 -2.62
N LYS A 164 -8.53 15.59 -3.28
CA LYS A 164 -9.34 14.79 -4.22
C LYS A 164 -8.63 14.66 -5.59
N PRO A 165 -8.89 13.57 -6.34
CA PRO A 165 -9.66 12.39 -5.94
C PRO A 165 -8.92 11.59 -4.86
N VAL A 166 -9.64 11.03 -3.91
CA VAL A 166 -9.07 10.21 -2.83
C VAL A 166 -8.66 8.84 -3.41
N HIS A 167 -7.56 8.28 -2.89
CA HIS A 167 -7.19 6.88 -3.14
C HIS A 167 -7.35 6.08 -1.85
N VAL A 168 -8.18 5.05 -1.88
CA VAL A 168 -8.52 4.23 -0.72
C VAL A 168 -7.94 2.83 -0.88
N GLN A 169 -7.35 2.29 0.18
CA GLN A 169 -6.99 0.89 0.27
C GLN A 169 -7.84 0.19 1.32
N PHE A 170 -8.70 -0.73 0.89
CA PHE A 170 -9.42 -1.62 1.79
C PHE A 170 -8.53 -2.77 2.22
N VAL A 171 -8.36 -2.98 3.55
CA VAL A 171 -7.51 -4.04 4.10
C VAL A 171 -8.36 -5.13 4.73
N PHE A 172 -8.29 -6.33 4.15
CA PHE A 172 -9.10 -7.48 4.53
C PHE A 172 -8.28 -8.61 5.13
N GLY A 173 -8.90 -9.39 6.01
CA GLY A 173 -8.31 -10.64 6.49
C GLY A 173 -7.53 -10.55 7.79
N LEU A 174 -7.41 -9.35 8.37
CA LEU A 174 -6.94 -9.22 9.75
C LEU A 174 -8.05 -9.60 10.72
N LYS A 175 -7.71 -10.35 11.77
CA LYS A 175 -8.64 -10.62 12.87
C LYS A 175 -9.08 -9.29 13.51
N ASN A 176 -10.35 -9.15 13.78
CA ASN A 176 -10.99 -7.95 14.35
C ASN A 176 -11.06 -6.72 13.40
N ALA A 177 -10.87 -6.91 12.09
CA ALA A 177 -11.07 -5.92 11.04
C ALA A 177 -11.98 -6.50 9.94
N LEU A 178 -12.00 -5.90 8.75
CA LEU A 178 -12.84 -6.36 7.64
C LEU A 178 -12.57 -7.84 7.29
N PRO A 179 -13.61 -8.71 7.37
CA PRO A 179 -13.45 -10.12 7.02
C PRO A 179 -13.31 -10.27 5.50
N PRO A 180 -12.45 -11.21 5.00
CA PRO A 180 -12.18 -11.36 3.58
C PRO A 180 -13.32 -12.11 2.88
N ARG A 181 -14.44 -11.41 2.68
CA ARG A 181 -15.65 -11.91 2.04
C ARG A 181 -16.03 -10.98 0.90
N ARG A 182 -16.46 -11.57 -0.23
CA ARG A 182 -16.79 -10.84 -1.46
C ARG A 182 -17.88 -9.79 -1.23
N GLU A 183 -18.95 -10.17 -0.55
CA GLU A 183 -20.08 -9.29 -0.27
C GLU A 183 -19.70 -8.07 0.60
N ILE A 184 -18.66 -8.20 1.45
CA ILE A 184 -18.17 -7.08 2.23
C ILE A 184 -17.36 -6.13 1.33
N LEU A 185 -16.53 -6.64 0.43
CA LEU A 185 -15.83 -5.81 -0.55
C LEU A 185 -16.83 -5.07 -1.47
N GLU A 186 -17.85 -5.75 -1.96
CA GLU A 186 -18.91 -5.15 -2.77
C GLU A 186 -19.62 -4.02 -2.02
N PHE A 187 -19.91 -4.22 -0.74
CA PHE A 187 -20.51 -3.22 0.13
C PHE A 187 -19.60 -2.00 0.33
N GLU A 188 -18.33 -2.21 0.69
CA GLU A 188 -17.35 -1.13 0.88
C GLU A 188 -17.15 -0.31 -0.39
N VAL A 189 -17.06 -0.96 -1.55
CA VAL A 189 -16.94 -0.29 -2.85
C VAL A 189 -18.21 0.50 -3.19
N ALA A 190 -19.40 -0.02 -2.87
CA ALA A 190 -20.64 0.70 -3.06
C ALA A 190 -20.72 1.96 -2.17
N GLN A 191 -20.29 1.85 -0.89
CA GLN A 191 -20.20 2.99 0.02
C GLN A 191 -19.18 4.03 -0.49
N LEU A 192 -17.99 3.59 -0.92
CA LEU A 192 -16.97 4.48 -1.49
C LEU A 192 -17.53 5.28 -2.68
N LYS A 193 -18.19 4.60 -3.63
CA LYS A 193 -18.76 5.25 -4.81
C LYS A 193 -19.89 6.23 -4.48
N ALA A 194 -20.68 5.93 -3.45
CA ALA A 194 -21.74 6.81 -2.99
C ALA A 194 -21.19 8.08 -2.31
N LEU A 195 -20.12 7.95 -1.53
CA LEU A 195 -19.51 9.06 -0.78
C LEU A 195 -18.52 9.89 -1.63
N MET A 196 -17.73 9.21 -2.45
CA MET A 196 -16.62 9.78 -3.23
C MET A 196 -16.57 9.14 -4.63
N PRO A 197 -17.46 9.53 -5.56
CA PRO A 197 -17.62 8.88 -6.87
C PRO A 197 -16.35 8.87 -7.72
N ASP A 198 -15.49 9.87 -7.57
CA ASP A 198 -14.22 10.00 -8.32
C ASP A 198 -13.04 9.29 -7.63
N ALA A 199 -13.27 8.68 -6.45
CA ALA A 199 -12.20 7.99 -5.73
C ALA A 199 -11.78 6.73 -6.48
N THR A 200 -10.46 6.50 -6.45
CA THR A 200 -9.84 5.24 -6.87
C THR A 200 -9.63 4.32 -5.67
N TRP A 201 -9.53 3.02 -5.89
CA TRP A 201 -9.39 2.09 -4.78
C TRP A 201 -8.54 0.87 -5.10
N THR A 202 -7.86 0.38 -4.07
CA THR A 202 -7.10 -0.86 -4.01
C THR A 202 -7.71 -1.76 -2.94
N ALA A 203 -7.60 -3.07 -3.07
CA ALA A 203 -7.88 -3.97 -1.97
C ALA A 203 -6.68 -4.88 -1.68
N ALA A 204 -6.37 -5.02 -0.39
CA ALA A 204 -5.34 -5.90 0.14
C ALA A 204 -5.98 -7.06 0.92
N GLY A 205 -5.55 -8.27 0.64
CA GLY A 205 -5.93 -9.48 1.37
C GLY A 205 -4.76 -10.02 2.18
N ILE A 206 -4.93 -10.14 3.49
CA ILE A 206 -3.86 -10.61 4.38
C ILE A 206 -3.84 -12.14 4.44
N GLY A 207 -2.64 -12.72 4.36
CA GLY A 207 -2.42 -14.17 4.40
C GLY A 207 -3.09 -14.88 3.23
N ARG A 208 -3.78 -15.98 3.52
CA ARG A 208 -4.40 -16.85 2.51
C ARG A 208 -5.45 -16.19 1.61
N SER A 209 -5.96 -15.03 2.02
CA SER A 209 -6.99 -14.30 1.26
C SER A 209 -6.41 -13.42 0.15
N GLN A 210 -5.09 -13.23 0.06
CA GLN A 210 -4.45 -12.31 -0.88
C GLN A 210 -4.84 -12.57 -2.34
N LEU A 211 -4.69 -13.80 -2.81
CA LEU A 211 -4.98 -14.12 -4.21
C LEU A 211 -6.46 -13.97 -4.56
N GLU A 212 -7.35 -14.41 -3.69
CA GLU A 212 -8.78 -14.31 -3.93
C GLU A 212 -9.26 -12.86 -3.91
N MET A 213 -8.72 -12.06 -2.98
CA MET A 213 -8.97 -10.62 -2.95
C MET A 213 -8.53 -9.94 -4.25
N ASN A 214 -7.35 -10.28 -4.78
CA ASN A 214 -6.89 -9.74 -6.06
C ASN A 214 -7.84 -10.08 -7.22
N ARG A 215 -8.41 -11.29 -7.25
CA ARG A 215 -9.39 -11.68 -8.27
C ARG A 215 -10.66 -10.85 -8.20
N TRP A 216 -11.25 -10.71 -7.00
CA TRP A 216 -12.45 -9.89 -6.81
C TRP A 216 -12.18 -8.42 -7.15
N THR A 217 -11.02 -7.91 -6.77
CA THR A 217 -10.59 -6.55 -7.08
C THR A 217 -10.47 -6.30 -8.59
N LEU A 218 -9.84 -7.22 -9.33
CA LEU A 218 -9.75 -7.15 -10.78
C LEU A 218 -11.13 -7.17 -11.45
N GLU A 219 -12.02 -8.05 -11.01
CA GLU A 219 -13.39 -8.20 -11.51
C GLU A 219 -14.22 -6.93 -11.28
N MET A 220 -14.09 -6.30 -10.10
CA MET A 220 -14.85 -5.10 -9.73
C MET A 220 -14.23 -3.78 -10.23
N GLY A 221 -13.11 -3.84 -10.96
CA GLY A 221 -12.47 -2.65 -11.54
C GLY A 221 -11.56 -1.87 -10.60
N GLY A 222 -11.22 -2.41 -9.43
CA GLY A 222 -10.25 -1.84 -8.50
C GLY A 222 -8.80 -2.11 -8.89
N HIS A 223 -7.87 -1.70 -8.05
CA HIS A 223 -6.44 -1.91 -8.18
C HIS A 223 -5.96 -2.95 -7.15
N CYS A 224 -4.86 -3.63 -7.42
CA CYS A 224 -4.39 -4.75 -6.61
C CYS A 224 -3.18 -4.39 -5.74
N ARG A 225 -3.17 -4.92 -4.50
CA ARG A 225 -1.97 -4.98 -3.69
C ARG A 225 -1.58 -6.45 -3.45
N THR A 226 -0.28 -6.74 -3.53
CA THR A 226 0.31 -8.04 -3.26
C THR A 226 1.71 -7.86 -2.67
N GLY A 227 2.33 -8.93 -2.22
CA GLY A 227 3.70 -8.92 -1.69
C GLY A 227 3.85 -9.70 -0.40
N LEU A 228 5.11 -9.87 0.01
CA LEU A 228 5.51 -10.67 1.16
C LEU A 228 5.09 -10.04 2.50
N GLU A 229 4.83 -8.75 2.54
CA GLU A 229 4.27 -8.08 3.71
C GLU A 229 2.93 -8.68 4.10
N ASP A 230 2.06 -8.91 3.12
CA ASP A 230 0.68 -9.34 3.34
C ASP A 230 0.56 -10.86 3.36
N ASN A 231 1.40 -11.57 2.59
CA ASN A 231 1.40 -13.03 2.53
C ASN A 231 2.74 -13.59 2.09
N ILE A 232 3.37 -14.37 2.95
CA ILE A 232 4.67 -15.02 2.67
C ILE A 232 4.55 -16.28 1.81
N ARG A 233 3.34 -16.71 1.44
CA ARG A 233 3.11 -17.96 0.70
C ARG A 233 2.59 -17.70 -0.69
N PHE A 234 3.07 -18.48 -1.64
CA PHE A 234 2.49 -18.51 -2.99
C PHE A 234 1.13 -19.23 -2.97
N ASP A 235 1.08 -20.38 -2.34
CA ASP A 235 -0.13 -21.19 -2.16
C ASP A 235 -0.08 -21.97 -0.82
N LYS A 236 -0.99 -22.94 -0.66
CA LYS A 236 -1.06 -23.76 0.55
C LYS A 236 0.15 -24.67 0.72
N SER A 237 0.85 -25.02 -0.36
CA SER A 237 1.93 -26.03 -0.40
C SER A 237 3.32 -25.42 -0.23
N ARG A 238 3.53 -24.17 -0.66
CA ARG A 238 4.87 -23.57 -0.66
C ARG A 238 4.89 -22.08 -0.29
N LEU A 239 6.05 -21.62 0.17
CA LEU A 239 6.36 -20.23 0.33
C LEU A 239 6.48 -19.54 -1.05
N ALA A 240 6.24 -18.23 -1.09
CA ALA A 240 6.55 -17.41 -2.25
C ALA A 240 8.08 -17.28 -2.37
N ALA A 241 8.59 -17.40 -3.58
CA ALA A 241 10.02 -17.30 -3.85
C ALA A 241 10.53 -15.84 -3.81
N SER A 242 9.67 -14.86 -4.13
CA SER A 242 9.99 -13.43 -4.10
C SER A 242 8.72 -12.58 -4.15
N ASN A 243 8.87 -11.27 -3.94
CA ASN A 243 7.82 -10.28 -4.23
C ASN A 243 7.47 -10.26 -5.72
N ALA A 244 8.46 -10.38 -6.60
CA ALA A 244 8.25 -10.44 -8.05
C ALA A 244 7.37 -11.62 -8.48
N GLU A 245 7.51 -12.79 -7.85
CA GLU A 245 6.64 -13.94 -8.13
C GLU A 245 5.16 -13.64 -7.81
N LEU A 246 4.90 -12.95 -6.70
CA LEU A 246 3.54 -12.56 -6.32
C LEU A 246 2.98 -11.49 -7.25
N VAL A 247 3.80 -10.52 -7.68
CA VAL A 247 3.42 -9.50 -8.67
C VAL A 247 3.13 -10.14 -10.03
N ALA A 248 4.02 -11.00 -10.53
CA ALA A 248 3.84 -11.71 -11.81
C ALA A 248 2.54 -12.53 -11.84
N ARG A 249 2.17 -13.14 -10.70
CA ARG A 249 0.89 -13.84 -10.56
C ARG A 249 -0.31 -12.92 -10.78
N VAL A 250 -0.31 -11.72 -10.18
CA VAL A 250 -1.40 -10.74 -10.36
C VAL A 250 -1.39 -10.19 -11.77
N ALA A 251 -0.22 -9.83 -12.31
CA ALA A 251 -0.05 -9.34 -13.68
C ALA A 251 -0.61 -10.35 -14.70
N GLY A 252 -0.30 -11.64 -14.52
CA GLY A 252 -0.82 -12.71 -15.36
C GLY A 252 -2.34 -12.90 -15.30
N LEU A 253 -2.99 -12.50 -14.20
CA LEU A 253 -4.45 -12.55 -14.07
C LEU A 253 -5.15 -11.40 -14.81
N CYS A 254 -4.51 -10.25 -14.99
CA CYS A 254 -5.16 -9.04 -15.53
C CYS A 254 -5.90 -9.30 -16.86
N ALA A 255 -5.30 -10.02 -17.79
CA ALA A 255 -5.88 -10.28 -19.10
C ALA A 255 -7.23 -11.01 -19.03
N ALA A 256 -7.41 -11.94 -18.07
CA ALA A 256 -8.65 -12.67 -17.89
C ALA A 256 -9.84 -11.77 -17.48
N TYR A 257 -9.54 -10.58 -16.97
CA TYR A 257 -10.53 -9.57 -16.58
C TYR A 257 -10.57 -8.36 -17.53
N GLY A 258 -10.00 -8.48 -18.75
CA GLY A 258 -9.96 -7.40 -19.74
C GLY A 258 -9.04 -6.23 -19.32
N ARG A 259 -8.04 -6.51 -18.50
CA ARG A 259 -7.13 -5.50 -17.93
C ARG A 259 -5.67 -5.77 -18.31
N HIS A 260 -4.79 -4.82 -18.01
CA HIS A 260 -3.34 -4.97 -18.08
C HIS A 260 -2.68 -4.31 -16.86
N PRO A 261 -1.49 -4.74 -16.44
CA PRO A 261 -0.71 -4.03 -15.41
C PRO A 261 -0.47 -2.60 -15.87
N ALA A 262 -0.81 -1.63 -15.01
CA ALA A 262 -0.57 -0.23 -15.31
C ALA A 262 0.93 0.08 -15.29
N THR A 263 1.40 0.82 -16.27
CA THR A 263 2.72 1.45 -16.20
C THR A 263 2.75 2.51 -15.09
N PRO A 264 3.93 2.91 -14.58
CA PRO A 264 4.02 4.02 -13.61
C PRO A 264 3.33 5.31 -14.08
N ASP A 265 3.42 5.64 -15.36
CA ASP A 265 2.78 6.82 -15.94
C ASP A 265 1.24 6.69 -15.97
N GLU A 266 0.71 5.52 -16.27
CA GLU A 266 -0.73 5.25 -16.18
C GLU A 266 -1.20 5.33 -14.74
N ALA A 267 -0.43 4.76 -13.78
CA ALA A 267 -0.73 4.84 -12.37
C ALA A 267 -0.76 6.30 -11.87
N ARG A 268 0.20 7.14 -12.25
CA ARG A 268 0.21 8.57 -11.92
C ARG A 268 -1.01 9.30 -12.48
N ARG A 269 -1.43 9.00 -13.71
CA ARG A 269 -2.65 9.60 -14.29
C ARG A 269 -3.91 9.16 -13.55
N ILE A 270 -4.04 7.87 -13.25
CA ILE A 270 -5.19 7.31 -12.49
C ILE A 270 -5.29 7.97 -11.12
N LEU A 271 -4.16 8.14 -10.44
CA LEU A 271 -4.09 8.72 -9.09
C LEU A 271 -4.11 10.26 -9.10
N SER A 272 -4.23 10.89 -10.27
CA SER A 272 -4.17 12.35 -10.43
C SER A 272 -2.90 12.98 -9.85
N MET A 273 -1.77 12.29 -10.04
CA MET A 273 -0.42 12.73 -9.67
C MET A 273 0.37 13.29 -10.87
N ALA A 274 -0.28 13.48 -12.02
CA ALA A 274 0.33 14.03 -13.23
C ALA A 274 0.83 15.46 -12.97
N GLY A 275 2.14 15.70 -13.20
CA GLY A 275 2.80 16.97 -12.89
C GLY A 275 3.78 16.92 -11.70
N GLN A 276 3.76 15.88 -10.91
CA GLN A 276 4.86 15.58 -9.99
C GLN A 276 5.95 14.83 -10.78
N THR A 277 6.74 15.56 -11.54
CA THR A 277 8.01 15.03 -12.06
C THR A 277 8.85 14.64 -10.86
N ALA A 278 9.36 13.40 -10.86
CA ALA A 278 10.36 12.99 -9.90
C ALA A 278 11.44 14.09 -9.85
N VAL A 279 11.63 14.69 -8.69
CA VAL A 279 12.75 15.64 -8.50
C VAL A 279 14.00 14.83 -8.80
N ALA A 280 14.71 15.22 -9.85
CA ALA A 280 15.93 14.57 -10.34
C ALA A 280 17.03 14.61 -9.28
#